data_34b9a8f9806d1bfbaa98a5683d83f5da
#
_entry.id   34b9a8f9806d1bfbaa98a5683d83f5da
#
_cell.length_a   1.000
_cell.length_b   1.000
_cell.length_c   1.000
_cell.angle_alpha   90.00
_cell.angle_beta   90.00
_cell.angle_gamma   90.00
#
_symmetry.space_group_name_H-M   'P 1'
#
loop_
_entity.id
_entity.type
_entity.pdbx_description
1 polymer ?
#
loop_
_entity_poly.entity_id
_entity_poly.type
_entity_poly.pdbx_seq_one_letter_code
_entity_poly.pdbx_strand_id
1 'polypeptide(L)'
;MKIVSLRILLVLSLLLGFGTAGSVSAETLPSVNVTIEQWTGNNFTFLALPEGAQSDGYEIFTEEQVNQGLNGDRSVRISYAGHVGKEVTVTDVVPFGVGDSQQEYMIHMTVNDTGEKLVGRSMRKQLGGLVLTADLDKARQQFLGKTVYPKFRELSAVYVPGTTPRAVATKIGSPVAVVDVYTGYQSQEPISLVVLVNGEKAIVPIAYSWTNFPVSSWTQTAPWQNALFIEDPRISLGGSQELWNQIETGIVEEGMTKGQVHLSWGKPFSTEANDSVWTYGTKKLSFDGDVLHSIETISTSK
;
A
#
# COMPACT_ATOMS: atom_id res chain seq x y z
N MET A 1 -55.29 61.75 11.94
CA MET A 1 -54.69 60.37 11.89
C MET A 1 -53.26 60.49 11.46
N LYS A 2 -52.33 60.44 12.41
CA LYS A 2 -50.85 60.59 12.15
C LYS A 2 -50.21 59.22 12.05
N ILE A 3 -49.61 58.95 10.92
CA ILE A 3 -48.85 57.73 10.66
C ILE A 3 -47.38 58.02 11.07
N VAL A 4 -46.91 57.32 12.09
CA VAL A 4 -45.54 57.43 12.60
C VAL A 4 -44.68 56.39 11.81
N SER A 5 -43.74 56.88 11.00
CA SER A 5 -42.78 56.06 10.30
C SER A 5 -41.64 55.64 11.28
N LEU A 6 -41.54 54.36 11.57
CA LEU A 6 -40.40 53.78 12.34
C LEU A 6 -39.25 53.46 11.39
N ARG A 7 -38.17 54.22 11.44
CA ARG A 7 -36.90 53.92 10.74
C ARG A 7 -36.12 52.94 11.57
N ILE A 8 -36.01 51.72 11.08
CA ILE A 8 -35.10 50.70 11.62
C ILE A 8 -33.69 50.96 11.10
N LEU A 9 -32.77 51.30 11.99
CA LEU A 9 -31.35 51.47 11.71
C LEU A 9 -30.68 50.10 11.76
N LEU A 10 -30.31 49.55 10.59
CA LEU A 10 -29.57 48.28 10.51
C LEU A 10 -28.10 48.57 10.76
N VAL A 11 -27.60 48.23 11.93
CA VAL A 11 -26.15 48.26 12.28
C VAL A 11 -25.55 46.94 11.75
N LEU A 12 -24.81 47.04 10.66
CA LEU A 12 -24.04 45.95 10.11
C LEU A 12 -22.73 45.82 10.85
N SER A 13 -22.67 44.97 11.87
CA SER A 13 -21.42 44.61 12.59
C SER A 13 -20.64 43.61 11.75
N LEU A 14 -19.58 44.08 11.10
CA LEU A 14 -18.61 43.28 10.38
C LEU A 14 -17.74 42.53 11.41
N LEU A 15 -18.12 41.31 11.77
CA LEU A 15 -17.29 40.39 12.51
C LEU A 15 -16.22 39.83 11.58
N LEU A 16 -15.01 40.41 11.63
CA LEU A 16 -13.78 39.79 11.11
C LEU A 16 -13.46 38.55 11.96
N GLY A 17 -14.04 37.40 11.58
CA GLY A 17 -13.63 36.11 12.09
C GLY A 17 -12.24 35.78 11.55
N PHE A 18 -11.20 35.95 12.35
CA PHE A 18 -9.92 35.28 12.11
C PHE A 18 -10.18 33.78 12.27
N GLY A 19 -10.45 33.13 11.16
CA GLY A 19 -10.41 31.68 11.06
C GLY A 19 -8.97 31.24 11.29
N THR A 20 -8.70 30.71 12.47
CA THR A 20 -7.53 29.87 12.66
C THR A 20 -7.68 28.71 11.70
N ALA A 21 -6.81 28.66 10.69
CA ALA A 21 -6.64 27.47 9.89
C ALA A 21 -6.18 26.35 10.82
N GLY A 22 -7.13 25.63 11.36
CA GLY A 22 -6.87 24.36 12.04
C GLY A 22 -6.25 23.47 11.00
N SER A 23 -4.99 23.12 11.17
CA SER A 23 -4.36 22.02 10.47
C SER A 23 -5.24 20.81 10.74
N VAL A 24 -6.02 20.40 9.76
CA VAL A 24 -6.66 19.09 9.75
C VAL A 24 -5.51 18.09 9.65
N SER A 25 -5.05 17.63 10.80
CA SER A 25 -4.16 16.47 10.87
C SER A 25 -4.92 15.37 10.15
N ALA A 26 -4.40 14.92 9.00
CA ALA A 26 -4.95 13.75 8.34
C ALA A 26 -4.95 12.63 9.38
N GLU A 27 -6.13 12.25 9.85
CA GLU A 27 -6.29 11.10 10.72
C GLU A 27 -5.67 9.92 10.00
N THR A 28 -4.48 9.52 10.42
CA THR A 28 -3.88 8.25 10.03
C THR A 28 -4.81 7.18 10.59
N LEU A 29 -5.68 6.67 9.72
CA LEU A 29 -6.50 5.52 10.07
C LEU A 29 -5.56 4.42 10.51
N PRO A 30 -5.71 3.86 11.73
CA PRO A 30 -4.84 2.80 12.18
C PRO A 30 -4.92 1.65 11.19
N SER A 31 -3.76 1.15 10.75
CA SER A 31 -3.70 -0.06 9.94
C SER A 31 -4.26 -1.19 10.80
N VAL A 32 -5.41 -1.73 10.41
CA VAL A 32 -5.99 -2.87 11.09
C VAL A 32 -5.24 -4.11 10.61
N ASN A 33 -4.29 -4.56 11.40
CA ASN A 33 -3.65 -5.84 11.18
C ASN A 33 -4.63 -6.95 11.58
N VAL A 34 -5.05 -7.74 10.60
CA VAL A 34 -5.80 -8.96 10.87
C VAL A 34 -4.80 -10.11 10.84
N THR A 35 -4.45 -10.64 12.01
CA THR A 35 -3.55 -11.79 12.10
C THR A 35 -4.26 -13.06 11.65
N ILE A 36 -3.50 -14.10 11.27
CA ILE A 36 -4.08 -15.34 10.73
C ILE A 36 -5.06 -16.00 11.71
N GLU A 37 -4.82 -15.87 12.99
CA GLU A 37 -5.70 -16.39 14.05
C GLU A 37 -7.07 -15.67 14.08
N GLN A 38 -7.17 -14.51 13.46
CA GLN A 38 -8.39 -13.68 13.38
C GLN A 38 -9.09 -13.80 12.03
N TRP A 39 -8.63 -14.64 11.11
CA TRP A 39 -9.20 -14.72 9.77
C TRP A 39 -10.60 -15.36 9.73
N THR A 40 -10.94 -16.22 10.68
CA THR A 40 -12.25 -16.86 10.73
C THR A 40 -13.38 -15.82 10.71
N GLY A 41 -14.32 -16.01 9.79
CA GLY A 41 -15.44 -15.09 9.55
C GLY A 41 -15.12 -13.89 8.63
N ASN A 42 -13.86 -13.69 8.23
CA ASN A 42 -13.49 -12.64 7.30
C ASN A 42 -13.61 -13.12 5.83
N ASN A 43 -13.92 -12.18 4.95
CA ASN A 43 -13.96 -12.38 3.51
C ASN A 43 -12.64 -11.97 2.86
N PHE A 44 -12.19 -12.79 1.92
CA PHE A 44 -11.04 -12.53 1.08
C PHE A 44 -11.43 -12.61 -0.39
N THR A 45 -10.74 -11.88 -1.25
CA THR A 45 -10.90 -11.90 -2.70
C THR A 45 -9.66 -12.50 -3.35
N PHE A 46 -9.86 -13.38 -4.34
CA PHE A 46 -8.75 -13.95 -5.11
C PHE A 46 -8.06 -12.91 -5.97
N LEU A 47 -6.73 -12.84 -5.89
CA LEU A 47 -5.89 -11.92 -6.63
C LEU A 47 -5.86 -12.24 -8.15
N ALA A 48 -5.62 -11.21 -8.95
CA ALA A 48 -5.25 -11.38 -10.36
C ALA A 48 -3.77 -11.80 -10.43
N LEU A 49 -3.49 -13.09 -10.60
CA LEU A 49 -2.11 -13.59 -10.66
C LEU A 49 -1.37 -13.08 -11.90
N PRO A 50 -0.02 -12.91 -11.81
CA PRO A 50 0.81 -12.65 -12.98
C PRO A 50 0.60 -13.71 -14.06
N GLU A 51 0.73 -13.34 -15.35
CA GLU A 51 0.47 -14.25 -16.48
C GLU A 51 1.23 -15.57 -16.34
N GLY A 52 2.51 -15.53 -15.99
CA GLY A 52 3.33 -16.73 -15.80
C GLY A 52 2.91 -17.66 -14.65
N ALA A 53 2.04 -17.19 -13.74
CA ALA A 53 1.52 -17.97 -12.62
C ALA A 53 0.07 -18.42 -12.83
N GLN A 54 -0.61 -17.92 -13.88
CA GLN A 54 -2.02 -18.24 -14.11
C GLN A 54 -2.26 -19.69 -14.49
N SER A 55 -1.33 -20.30 -15.24
CA SER A 55 -1.38 -21.72 -15.59
C SER A 55 -1.27 -22.64 -14.36
N ASP A 56 -0.52 -22.22 -13.33
CA ASP A 56 -0.31 -22.97 -12.12
C ASP A 56 -1.50 -22.86 -11.14
N GLY A 57 -2.30 -21.81 -11.28
CA GLY A 57 -3.42 -21.51 -10.38
C GLY A 57 -2.98 -21.04 -9.00
N TYR A 58 -3.92 -21.10 -8.05
CA TYR A 58 -3.67 -20.70 -6.67
C TYR A 58 -3.17 -21.89 -5.85
N GLU A 59 -2.27 -21.65 -4.92
CA GLU A 59 -1.75 -22.66 -3.99
C GLU A 59 -2.79 -23.03 -2.90
N ILE A 60 -3.98 -23.37 -3.37
CA ILE A 60 -5.19 -23.70 -2.62
C ILE A 60 -5.81 -24.93 -3.27
N PHE A 61 -6.48 -25.77 -2.50
CA PHE A 61 -7.02 -27.06 -2.90
C PHE A 61 -8.49 -27.16 -2.53
N THR A 62 -9.23 -28.03 -3.20
CA THR A 62 -10.55 -28.40 -2.70
C THR A 62 -10.44 -29.25 -1.44
N GLU A 63 -11.45 -29.22 -0.58
CA GLU A 63 -11.48 -30.05 0.62
C GLU A 63 -11.40 -31.55 0.29
N GLU A 64 -12.00 -31.97 -0.83
CA GLU A 64 -11.91 -33.33 -1.33
C GLU A 64 -10.49 -33.77 -1.65
N GLN A 65 -9.72 -32.90 -2.36
CA GLN A 65 -8.32 -33.16 -2.68
C GLN A 65 -7.45 -33.30 -1.43
N VAL A 66 -7.70 -32.47 -0.43
CA VAL A 66 -6.99 -32.55 0.86
C VAL A 66 -7.30 -33.86 1.56
N ASN A 67 -8.57 -34.28 1.57
CA ASN A 67 -9.01 -35.56 2.16
C ASN A 67 -8.41 -36.80 1.43
N GLN A 68 -8.08 -36.63 0.12
CA GLN A 68 -7.37 -37.66 -0.66
C GLN A 68 -5.85 -37.60 -0.49
N GLY A 69 -5.30 -36.69 0.32
CA GLY A 69 -3.88 -36.53 0.56
C GLY A 69 -3.13 -35.78 -0.56
N LEU A 70 -3.83 -35.08 -1.45
CA LEU A 70 -3.26 -34.38 -2.62
C LEU A 70 -2.80 -32.93 -2.33
N ASN A 71 -2.88 -32.49 -1.09
CA ASN A 71 -2.58 -31.09 -0.68
C ASN A 71 -1.11 -30.65 -0.85
N GLY A 72 -0.26 -31.47 -1.39
CA GLY A 72 1.12 -31.12 -1.79
C GLY A 72 1.35 -31.18 -3.29
N ASP A 73 0.38 -31.67 -4.06
CA ASP A 73 0.49 -31.84 -5.50
C ASP A 73 0.11 -30.55 -6.23
N ARG A 74 1.08 -29.95 -6.92
CA ARG A 74 0.88 -28.73 -7.71
C ARG A 74 -0.10 -28.91 -8.86
N SER A 75 -0.28 -30.13 -9.39
CA SER A 75 -1.16 -30.42 -10.52
C SER A 75 -2.64 -30.34 -10.18
N VAL A 76 -3.01 -30.35 -8.89
CA VAL A 76 -4.41 -30.33 -8.43
C VAL A 76 -4.81 -29.02 -7.75
N ARG A 77 -4.02 -27.97 -7.90
CA ARG A 77 -4.35 -26.62 -7.41
C ARG A 77 -5.64 -26.11 -8.07
N ILE A 78 -6.39 -25.27 -7.37
CA ILE A 78 -7.57 -24.63 -7.98
C ILE A 78 -7.15 -23.69 -9.13
N SER A 79 -7.95 -23.69 -10.21
CA SER A 79 -7.63 -22.93 -11.41
C SER A 79 -7.76 -21.43 -11.23
N TYR A 80 -6.86 -20.67 -11.83
CA TYR A 80 -6.94 -19.21 -11.88
C TYR A 80 -8.25 -18.72 -12.49
N ALA A 81 -8.59 -19.21 -13.70
CA ALA A 81 -9.76 -18.73 -14.43
C ALA A 81 -11.09 -18.98 -13.72
N GLY A 82 -11.16 -20.03 -12.90
CA GLY A 82 -12.34 -20.36 -12.14
C GLY A 82 -12.56 -19.52 -10.89
N HIS A 83 -11.51 -18.85 -10.38
CA HIS A 83 -11.53 -18.24 -9.06
C HIS A 83 -11.12 -16.75 -9.01
N VAL A 84 -10.41 -16.25 -10.01
CA VAL A 84 -9.94 -14.85 -10.02
C VAL A 84 -11.10 -13.87 -9.75
N GLY A 85 -10.91 -12.97 -8.79
CA GLY A 85 -11.88 -11.96 -8.39
C GLY A 85 -13.08 -12.48 -7.58
N LYS A 86 -13.23 -13.80 -7.38
CA LYS A 86 -14.25 -14.35 -6.50
C LYS A 86 -13.93 -14.11 -5.04
N GLU A 87 -14.97 -14.04 -4.23
CA GLU A 87 -14.83 -13.91 -2.79
C GLU A 87 -14.97 -15.25 -2.09
N VAL A 88 -14.18 -15.43 -1.04
CA VAL A 88 -14.26 -16.57 -0.12
C VAL A 88 -14.42 -16.07 1.31
N THR A 89 -15.19 -16.81 2.11
CA THR A 89 -15.26 -16.63 3.56
C THR A 89 -14.37 -17.65 4.22
N VAL A 90 -13.46 -17.24 5.08
CA VAL A 90 -12.69 -18.16 5.94
C VAL A 90 -13.61 -18.71 7.00
N THR A 91 -13.80 -20.04 7.01
CA THR A 91 -14.70 -20.72 7.95
C THR A 91 -13.99 -21.25 9.18
N ASP A 92 -12.71 -21.61 9.05
CA ASP A 92 -11.90 -22.08 10.17
C ASP A 92 -10.40 -21.88 9.89
N VAL A 93 -9.62 -21.74 10.94
CA VAL A 93 -8.16 -21.65 10.92
C VAL A 93 -7.60 -22.63 11.95
N VAL A 94 -7.11 -23.75 11.46
CA VAL A 94 -6.65 -24.87 12.29
C VAL A 94 -5.13 -24.87 12.35
N PRO A 95 -4.50 -24.61 13.51
CA PRO A 95 -3.06 -24.75 13.65
C PRO A 95 -2.66 -26.24 13.50
N PHE A 96 -1.62 -26.49 12.70
CA PHE A 96 -0.99 -27.79 12.68
C PHE A 96 0.52 -27.62 12.84
N GLY A 97 1.11 -28.41 13.73
CA GLY A 97 2.51 -28.22 14.10
C GLY A 97 3.42 -29.22 13.43
N VAL A 98 4.56 -28.72 12.96
CA VAL A 98 5.76 -29.54 12.67
C VAL A 98 6.87 -29.05 13.60
N GLY A 99 6.74 -29.30 14.91
CA GLY A 99 7.73 -28.93 15.92
C GLY A 99 7.60 -27.48 16.44
N ASP A 100 8.35 -27.18 17.51
CA ASP A 100 8.23 -25.95 18.31
C ASP A 100 8.64 -24.65 17.60
N SER A 101 9.16 -24.69 16.37
CA SER A 101 9.76 -23.53 15.70
C SER A 101 8.97 -22.97 14.52
N GLN A 102 7.96 -23.66 13.98
CA GLN A 102 7.16 -23.17 12.87
C GLN A 102 5.70 -23.63 12.95
N GLN A 103 4.84 -22.80 13.52
CA GLN A 103 3.42 -23.01 13.49
C GLN A 103 2.89 -22.76 12.07
N GLU A 104 2.30 -23.79 11.45
CA GLU A 104 1.54 -23.70 10.21
C GLU A 104 0.05 -23.77 10.49
N TYR A 105 -0.76 -23.35 9.53
CA TYR A 105 -2.21 -23.34 9.66
C TYR A 105 -2.86 -23.94 8.41
N MET A 106 -3.88 -24.76 8.61
CA MET A 106 -4.84 -25.12 7.57
C MET A 106 -5.97 -24.09 7.61
N ILE A 107 -6.25 -23.47 6.48
CA ILE A 107 -7.25 -22.41 6.37
C ILE A 107 -8.40 -22.95 5.54
N HIS A 108 -9.52 -23.22 6.19
CA HIS A 108 -10.74 -23.67 5.55
C HIS A 108 -11.54 -22.47 5.05
N MET A 109 -12.02 -22.55 3.82
CA MET A 109 -12.73 -21.45 3.15
C MET A 109 -13.93 -21.98 2.38
N THR A 110 -14.91 -21.10 2.18
CA THR A 110 -16.05 -21.36 1.29
C THR A 110 -16.13 -20.26 0.25
N VAL A 111 -16.18 -20.64 -1.02
CA VAL A 111 -16.42 -19.69 -2.12
C VAL A 111 -17.86 -19.18 -2.02
N ASN A 112 -18.04 -17.85 -1.94
CA ASN A 112 -19.33 -17.26 -1.55
C ASN A 112 -20.44 -17.49 -2.58
N ASP A 113 -20.12 -17.53 -3.87
CA ASP A 113 -21.10 -17.69 -4.96
C ASP A 113 -21.45 -19.14 -5.26
N THR A 114 -20.52 -20.09 -5.06
CA THR A 114 -20.71 -21.50 -5.41
C THR A 114 -20.90 -22.43 -4.23
N GLY A 115 -20.47 -22.01 -3.03
CA GLY A 115 -20.42 -22.86 -1.86
C GLY A 115 -19.29 -23.90 -1.88
N GLU A 116 -18.39 -23.84 -2.86
CA GLU A 116 -17.24 -24.73 -2.98
C GLU A 116 -16.35 -24.63 -1.74
N LYS A 117 -15.94 -25.79 -1.21
CA LYS A 117 -15.09 -25.88 -0.02
C LYS A 117 -13.63 -25.97 -0.43
N LEU A 118 -12.83 -25.04 0.09
CA LEU A 118 -11.42 -24.89 -0.21
C LEU A 118 -10.57 -24.95 1.05
N VAL A 119 -9.33 -25.38 0.89
CA VAL A 119 -8.33 -25.42 1.95
C VAL A 119 -7.02 -24.84 1.46
N GLY A 120 -6.54 -23.80 2.15
CA GLY A 120 -5.20 -23.25 1.97
C GLY A 120 -4.26 -23.72 3.09
N ARG A 121 -2.97 -23.85 2.77
CA ARG A 121 -1.94 -24.08 3.77
C ARG A 121 -1.11 -22.83 3.94
N SER A 122 -1.09 -22.27 5.14
CA SER A 122 -0.29 -21.13 5.46
C SER A 122 1.19 -21.51 5.58
N MET A 123 2.03 -20.72 4.92
CA MET A 123 3.46 -20.76 5.18
C MET A 123 3.84 -19.46 5.87
N ARG A 124 4.49 -19.52 7.03
CA ARG A 124 4.93 -18.33 7.79
C ARG A 124 3.81 -17.34 8.12
N LYS A 125 2.62 -17.83 8.46
CA LYS A 125 1.41 -17.03 8.74
C LYS A 125 0.93 -16.21 7.53
N GLN A 126 1.17 -16.69 6.31
CA GLN A 126 0.75 -16.07 5.06
C GLN A 126 0.04 -17.10 4.19
N LEU A 127 -0.96 -16.67 3.43
CA LEU A 127 -1.57 -17.44 2.36
C LEU A 127 -1.56 -16.60 1.08
N GLY A 128 -0.80 -17.05 0.08
CA GLY A 128 -0.68 -16.35 -1.20
C GLY A 128 -1.98 -16.35 -1.99
N GLY A 129 -2.12 -15.37 -2.88
CA GLY A 129 -3.22 -15.30 -3.84
C GLY A 129 -4.53 -14.70 -3.31
N LEU A 130 -4.55 -14.16 -2.10
CA LEU A 130 -5.74 -13.56 -1.48
C LEU A 130 -5.48 -12.15 -0.95
N VAL A 131 -6.50 -11.29 -1.01
CA VAL A 131 -6.54 -9.99 -0.34
C VAL A 131 -7.77 -9.94 0.58
N LEU A 132 -7.65 -9.32 1.74
CA LEU A 132 -8.80 -9.06 2.61
C LEU A 132 -9.80 -8.17 1.87
N THR A 133 -11.03 -8.65 1.64
CA THR A 133 -12.05 -7.91 0.86
C THR A 133 -12.33 -6.53 1.44
N ALA A 134 -12.37 -6.42 2.77
CA ALA A 134 -12.55 -5.13 3.44
C ALA A 134 -11.43 -4.12 3.14
N ASP A 135 -10.21 -4.58 2.90
CA ASP A 135 -9.09 -3.70 2.50
C ASP A 135 -9.26 -3.20 1.06
N LEU A 136 -9.70 -4.06 0.15
CA LEU A 136 -9.99 -3.69 -1.23
C LEU A 136 -11.14 -2.66 -1.29
N ASP A 137 -12.20 -2.84 -0.52
CA ASP A 137 -13.34 -1.92 -0.45
C ASP A 137 -12.95 -0.56 0.15
N LYS A 138 -12.16 -0.56 1.22
CA LYS A 138 -11.61 0.67 1.79
C LYS A 138 -10.72 1.42 0.79
N ALA A 139 -9.87 0.69 0.06
CA ALA A 139 -9.03 1.29 -0.97
C ALA A 139 -9.87 1.92 -2.09
N ARG A 140 -10.93 1.25 -2.55
CA ARG A 140 -11.88 1.83 -3.51
C ARG A 140 -12.53 3.11 -2.99
N GLN A 141 -13.04 3.07 -1.75
CA GLN A 141 -13.66 4.23 -1.12
C GLN A 141 -12.70 5.40 -0.96
N GLN A 142 -11.46 5.11 -0.59
CA GLN A 142 -10.45 6.14 -0.30
C GLN A 142 -9.86 6.75 -1.57
N PHE A 143 -9.56 5.95 -2.60
CA PHE A 143 -8.72 6.37 -3.71
C PHE A 143 -9.46 6.56 -5.04
N LEU A 144 -10.54 5.80 -5.32
CA LEU A 144 -11.21 5.88 -6.61
C LEU A 144 -11.77 7.28 -6.89
N GLY A 145 -11.42 7.83 -8.05
CA GLY A 145 -11.80 9.18 -8.47
C GLY A 145 -11.05 10.31 -7.76
N LYS A 146 -10.04 9.99 -6.94
CA LYS A 146 -9.23 10.97 -6.23
C LYS A 146 -7.91 11.25 -6.95
N THR A 147 -7.29 12.37 -6.59
CA THR A 147 -5.91 12.66 -6.94
C THR A 147 -4.99 12.12 -5.84
N VAL A 148 -3.94 11.44 -6.26
CA VAL A 148 -2.86 10.95 -5.38
C VAL A 148 -1.50 11.37 -5.95
N TYR A 149 -0.44 11.22 -5.16
CA TYR A 149 0.90 11.71 -5.53
C TYR A 149 1.90 10.56 -5.29
N PRO A 150 2.30 9.82 -6.35
CA PRO A 150 3.24 8.71 -6.23
C PRO A 150 4.60 9.11 -5.69
N LYS A 151 5.24 8.20 -4.95
CA LYS A 151 6.60 8.35 -4.41
C LYS A 151 7.67 7.72 -5.29
N PHE A 152 7.32 7.40 -6.53
CA PHE A 152 8.20 6.73 -7.51
C PHE A 152 8.40 7.60 -8.75
N ARG A 153 9.54 7.41 -9.43
CA ARG A 153 9.85 8.05 -10.70
C ARG A 153 9.32 7.28 -11.90
N GLU A 154 9.02 6.01 -11.69
CA GLU A 154 8.48 5.11 -12.71
C GLU A 154 7.37 4.27 -12.10
N LEU A 155 6.32 4.05 -12.86
CA LEU A 155 5.21 3.16 -12.53
C LEU A 155 5.12 2.07 -13.60
N SER A 156 4.61 0.91 -13.26
CA SER A 156 4.33 -0.12 -14.25
C SER A 156 3.15 0.31 -15.13
N ALA A 157 3.28 0.19 -16.46
CA ALA A 157 2.12 0.31 -17.34
C ALA A 157 1.11 -0.80 -17.01
N VAL A 158 -0.17 -0.55 -17.32
CA VAL A 158 -1.18 -1.61 -17.27
C VAL A 158 -0.76 -2.71 -18.24
N TYR A 159 -0.68 -3.94 -17.72
CA TYR A 159 -0.27 -5.08 -18.53
C TYR A 159 -1.31 -5.38 -19.61
N VAL A 160 -0.83 -5.57 -20.82
CA VAL A 160 -1.63 -6.03 -21.96
C VAL A 160 -1.06 -7.39 -22.37
N PRO A 161 -1.86 -8.48 -22.40
CA PRO A 161 -1.41 -9.81 -22.77
C PRO A 161 -0.62 -9.82 -24.10
N GLY A 162 0.51 -10.51 -24.12
CA GLY A 162 1.38 -10.60 -25.28
C GLY A 162 2.29 -9.39 -25.55
N THR A 163 2.31 -8.40 -24.63
CA THR A 163 3.23 -7.25 -24.72
C THR A 163 4.36 -7.36 -23.69
N THR A 164 5.48 -6.72 -24.00
CA THR A 164 6.58 -6.60 -23.04
C THR A 164 6.17 -5.63 -21.91
N PRO A 165 6.37 -6.00 -20.64
CA PRO A 165 6.17 -5.08 -19.53
C PRO A 165 7.01 -3.80 -19.72
N ARG A 166 6.41 -2.65 -19.49
CA ARG A 166 7.10 -1.35 -19.62
C ARG A 166 6.80 -0.44 -18.45
N ALA A 167 7.71 0.49 -18.22
CA ALA A 167 7.53 1.54 -17.24
C ALA A 167 6.90 2.78 -17.90
N VAL A 168 6.15 3.53 -17.08
CA VAL A 168 5.62 4.86 -17.38
C VAL A 168 6.36 5.82 -16.49
N ALA A 169 7.12 6.74 -17.09
CA ALA A 169 7.84 7.75 -16.34
C ALA A 169 6.85 8.70 -15.66
N THR A 170 7.07 8.95 -14.39
CA THR A 170 6.34 9.93 -13.60
C THR A 170 7.31 10.77 -12.78
N LYS A 171 6.80 11.75 -12.06
CA LYS A 171 7.62 12.56 -11.14
C LYS A 171 7.16 12.32 -9.72
N ILE A 172 8.11 12.23 -8.79
CA ILE A 172 7.80 12.09 -7.36
C ILE A 172 6.90 13.25 -6.92
N GLY A 173 5.78 12.91 -6.27
CA GLY A 173 4.83 13.91 -5.78
C GLY A 173 4.07 14.67 -6.88
N SER A 174 4.04 14.19 -8.13
CA SER A 174 3.15 14.75 -9.15
C SER A 174 1.72 14.26 -9.01
N PRO A 175 0.71 15.11 -9.23
CA PRO A 175 -0.68 14.70 -9.12
C PRO A 175 -1.05 13.73 -10.25
N VAL A 176 -1.65 12.60 -9.88
CA VAL A 176 -2.25 11.63 -10.81
C VAL A 176 -3.64 11.26 -10.37
N ALA A 177 -4.57 11.10 -11.31
CA ALA A 177 -5.94 10.71 -11.02
C ALA A 177 -6.05 9.18 -10.93
N VAL A 178 -6.67 8.67 -9.87
CA VAL A 178 -7.01 7.24 -9.73
C VAL A 178 -8.31 6.98 -10.50
N VAL A 179 -8.24 6.16 -11.53
CA VAL A 179 -9.37 5.84 -12.42
C VAL A 179 -9.96 4.46 -12.20
N ASP A 180 -9.23 3.58 -11.52
CA ASP A 180 -9.71 2.25 -11.14
C ASP A 180 -8.97 1.72 -9.93
N VAL A 181 -9.58 0.77 -9.21
CA VAL A 181 -9.01 0.07 -8.05
C VAL A 181 -9.44 -1.39 -8.12
N TYR A 182 -8.50 -2.29 -8.31
CA TYR A 182 -8.77 -3.72 -8.41
C TYR A 182 -7.75 -4.57 -7.66
N THR A 183 -7.96 -5.88 -7.65
CA THR A 183 -7.03 -6.83 -7.03
C THR A 183 -5.70 -6.81 -7.76
N GLY A 184 -4.61 -6.63 -7.01
CA GLY A 184 -3.25 -6.77 -7.51
C GLY A 184 -2.88 -8.23 -7.77
N TYR A 185 -1.63 -8.45 -8.14
CA TYR A 185 -1.09 -9.78 -8.47
C TYR A 185 0.01 -10.25 -7.50
N GLN A 186 0.27 -9.49 -6.46
CA GLN A 186 1.26 -9.85 -5.43
C GLN A 186 0.64 -9.80 -4.04
N SER A 187 0.91 -10.81 -3.22
CA SER A 187 0.36 -10.89 -1.87
C SER A 187 0.87 -9.77 -0.93
N GLN A 188 2.03 -9.19 -1.24
CA GLN A 188 2.59 -8.07 -0.46
C GLN A 188 1.95 -6.72 -0.81
N GLU A 189 1.52 -6.55 -2.06
CA GLU A 189 0.85 -5.36 -2.57
C GLU A 189 -0.41 -5.78 -3.33
N PRO A 190 -1.41 -6.28 -2.58
CA PRO A 190 -2.54 -7.02 -3.16
C PRO A 190 -3.60 -6.15 -3.82
N ILE A 191 -3.39 -4.84 -3.86
CA ILE A 191 -4.32 -3.87 -4.45
C ILE A 191 -3.59 -3.05 -5.50
N SER A 192 -4.19 -2.91 -6.67
CA SER A 192 -3.68 -2.09 -7.77
C SER A 192 -4.55 -0.84 -7.95
N LEU A 193 -3.95 0.32 -7.77
CA LEU A 193 -4.56 1.59 -8.19
C LEU A 193 -4.16 1.85 -9.64
N VAL A 194 -5.13 2.00 -10.54
CA VAL A 194 -4.88 2.47 -11.91
C VAL A 194 -4.91 3.98 -11.91
N VAL A 195 -3.81 4.57 -12.30
CA VAL A 195 -3.65 6.03 -12.37
C VAL A 195 -3.41 6.52 -13.79
N LEU A 196 -3.78 7.77 -14.07
CA LEU A 196 -3.48 8.42 -15.33
C LEU A 196 -2.24 9.29 -15.19
N VAL A 197 -1.17 8.94 -15.91
CA VAL A 197 0.06 9.71 -16.03
C VAL A 197 0.16 10.25 -17.45
N ASN A 198 -0.02 11.56 -17.63
CA ASN A 198 -0.01 12.21 -18.95
C ASN A 198 -0.96 11.55 -19.98
N GLY A 199 -2.11 11.05 -19.52
CA GLY A 199 -3.12 10.39 -20.35
C GLY A 199 -2.88 8.88 -20.53
N GLU A 200 -1.78 8.34 -20.04
CA GLU A 200 -1.47 6.91 -20.06
C GLU A 200 -1.84 6.24 -18.73
N LYS A 201 -2.39 5.02 -18.79
CA LYS A 201 -2.70 4.23 -17.61
C LYS A 201 -1.46 3.54 -17.05
N ALA A 202 -1.22 3.75 -15.77
CA ALA A 202 -0.16 3.10 -15.00
C ALA A 202 -0.72 2.51 -13.70
N ILE A 203 0.04 1.66 -13.05
CA ILE A 203 -0.35 0.96 -11.83
C ILE A 203 0.52 1.44 -10.66
N VAL A 204 -0.13 1.79 -9.56
CA VAL A 204 0.51 1.92 -8.25
C VAL A 204 0.06 0.74 -7.40
N PRO A 205 0.93 -0.26 -7.17
CA PRO A 205 0.61 -1.36 -6.27
C PRO A 205 0.67 -0.87 -4.83
N ILE A 206 -0.30 -1.29 -4.03
CA ILE A 206 -0.40 -0.94 -2.61
C ILE A 206 -0.87 -2.12 -1.76
N ALA A 207 -0.62 -2.03 -0.45
CA ALA A 207 -1.34 -2.77 0.56
C ALA A 207 -2.09 -1.77 1.45
N TYR A 208 -3.31 -2.07 1.84
CA TYR A 208 -4.10 -1.22 2.72
C TYR A 208 -3.88 -1.52 4.19
N SER A 209 -3.67 -2.79 4.52
CA SER A 209 -3.30 -3.27 5.84
C SER A 209 -2.09 -4.21 5.77
N TRP A 210 -1.61 -4.65 6.92
CA TRP A 210 -0.56 -5.67 7.04
C TRP A 210 -1.12 -7.10 7.12
N THR A 211 -2.37 -7.31 6.74
CA THR A 211 -2.94 -8.65 6.58
C THR A 211 -2.11 -9.41 5.55
N ASN A 212 -1.75 -10.65 5.84
CA ASN A 212 -0.87 -11.46 4.99
C ASN A 212 0.63 -11.10 5.02
N PHE A 213 1.04 -10.29 5.98
CA PHE A 213 2.47 -10.01 6.23
C PHE A 213 2.91 -10.56 7.60
N PRO A 214 4.17 -10.95 7.76
CA PRO A 214 4.70 -11.15 9.08
C PRO A 214 4.67 -9.83 9.84
N VAL A 215 4.06 -9.84 11.03
CA VAL A 215 4.05 -8.68 11.93
C VAL A 215 5.49 -8.35 12.29
N SER A 216 5.97 -7.20 11.84
CA SER A 216 7.27 -6.66 12.21
C SER A 216 7.07 -5.30 12.87
N SER A 217 8.09 -4.78 13.54
CA SER A 217 8.07 -3.47 14.21
C SER A 217 7.79 -2.25 13.29
N TRP A 218 7.52 -2.48 12.03
CA TRP A 218 7.28 -1.51 10.97
C TRP A 218 5.81 -1.07 10.84
N THR A 219 4.91 -1.65 11.62
CA THR A 219 3.46 -1.63 11.37
C THR A 219 2.71 -0.50 12.06
N GLN A 220 3.31 0.68 12.20
CA GLN A 220 2.63 1.84 12.81
C GLN A 220 1.83 2.68 11.80
N THR A 221 2.08 2.52 10.49
CA THR A 221 1.39 3.25 9.43
C THR A 221 0.76 2.29 8.43
N ALA A 222 -0.30 2.72 7.74
CA ALA A 222 -0.88 1.94 6.64
C ALA A 222 0.15 1.77 5.52
N PRO A 223 0.33 0.54 4.98
CA PRO A 223 1.41 0.28 4.04
C PRO A 223 1.30 1.05 2.71
N TRP A 224 0.10 1.46 2.28
CA TRP A 224 -0.07 2.29 1.09
C TRP A 224 0.65 3.65 1.18
N GLN A 225 0.89 4.15 2.39
CA GLN A 225 1.65 5.39 2.63
C GLN A 225 3.11 5.28 2.17
N ASN A 226 3.63 4.07 1.99
CA ASN A 226 4.96 3.87 1.42
C ASN A 226 5.00 4.16 -0.09
N ALA A 227 3.86 4.04 -0.77
CA ALA A 227 3.76 4.17 -2.22
C ALA A 227 3.31 5.57 -2.68
N LEU A 228 2.50 6.26 -1.90
CA LEU A 228 1.87 7.52 -2.32
C LEU A 228 1.57 8.48 -1.16
N PHE A 229 1.35 9.75 -1.52
CA PHE A 229 0.71 10.75 -0.66
C PHE A 229 -0.73 10.96 -1.13
N ILE A 230 -1.63 11.28 -0.18
CA ILE A 230 -3.04 11.64 -0.47
C ILE A 230 -3.23 13.15 -0.60
N GLU A 231 -2.27 13.94 -0.16
CA GLU A 231 -2.22 15.39 -0.28
C GLU A 231 -0.95 15.82 -1.02
N ASP A 232 -0.95 17.01 -1.59
CA ASP A 232 0.24 17.53 -2.27
C ASP A 232 1.43 17.58 -1.30
N PRO A 233 2.47 16.76 -1.50
CA PRO A 233 3.61 16.74 -0.60
C PRO A 233 4.41 18.04 -0.59
N ARG A 234 4.25 18.91 -1.59
CA ARG A 234 4.87 20.24 -1.61
C ARG A 234 4.30 21.13 -0.51
N ILE A 235 3.03 20.92 -0.13
CA ILE A 235 2.38 21.64 0.96
C ILE A 235 2.85 21.09 2.32
N SER A 236 2.85 19.76 2.48
CA SER A 236 3.14 19.13 3.77
C SER A 236 4.62 19.07 4.12
N LEU A 237 5.49 18.80 3.12
CA LEU A 237 6.94 18.72 3.30
C LEU A 237 7.63 20.06 3.04
N GLY A 238 6.92 21.03 2.46
CA GLY A 238 7.48 22.32 2.10
C GLY A 238 8.56 22.22 1.02
N GLY A 239 9.37 23.26 0.92
CA GLY A 239 10.52 23.32 0.03
C GLY A 239 10.28 24.13 -1.24
N SER A 240 11.39 24.64 -1.79
CA SER A 240 11.39 25.38 -3.04
C SER A 240 11.20 24.44 -4.25
N GLN A 241 10.88 25.02 -5.40
CA GLN A 241 10.87 24.27 -6.67
C GLN A 241 12.23 23.62 -6.94
N GLU A 242 13.31 24.25 -6.52
CA GLU A 242 14.67 23.73 -6.68
C GLU A 242 14.87 22.45 -5.85
N LEU A 243 14.45 22.45 -4.58
CA LEU A 243 14.49 21.25 -3.74
C LEU A 243 13.72 20.08 -4.37
N TRP A 244 12.52 20.35 -4.92
CA TRP A 244 11.74 19.31 -5.59
C TRP A 244 12.41 18.81 -6.87
N ASN A 245 13.10 19.68 -7.62
CA ASN A 245 13.92 19.29 -8.77
C ASN A 245 15.11 18.40 -8.34
N GLN A 246 15.76 18.71 -7.21
CA GLN A 246 16.81 17.88 -6.64
C GLN A 246 16.29 16.51 -6.24
N ILE A 247 15.15 16.44 -5.52
CA ILE A 247 14.50 15.18 -5.17
C ILE A 247 14.22 14.36 -6.44
N GLU A 248 13.62 14.94 -7.47
CA GLU A 248 13.29 14.26 -8.72
C GLU A 248 14.54 13.74 -9.46
N THR A 249 15.65 14.48 -9.42
CA THR A 249 16.90 14.10 -10.10
C THR A 249 17.80 13.20 -9.25
N GLY A 250 17.39 12.86 -8.03
CA GLY A 250 18.19 12.00 -7.13
C GLY A 250 19.38 12.70 -6.50
N ILE A 251 19.30 14.01 -6.34
CA ILE A 251 20.33 14.79 -5.63
C ILE A 251 19.95 14.86 -4.15
N VAL A 252 20.94 14.65 -3.29
CA VAL A 252 20.84 14.83 -1.84
C VAL A 252 21.93 15.78 -1.39
N GLU A 253 21.54 16.81 -0.63
CA GLU A 253 22.42 17.84 -0.12
C GLU A 253 22.18 18.07 1.38
N GLU A 254 23.20 18.64 2.05
CA GLU A 254 23.09 19.07 3.45
C GLU A 254 21.92 20.06 3.62
N GLY A 255 21.23 19.98 4.75
CA GLY A 255 20.02 20.74 5.02
C GLY A 255 18.72 20.03 4.61
N MET A 256 18.76 18.98 3.83
CA MET A 256 17.57 18.15 3.53
C MET A 256 17.10 17.38 4.77
N THR A 257 15.78 17.23 4.91
CA THR A 257 15.21 16.37 5.96
C THR A 257 15.35 14.89 5.60
N LYS A 258 15.28 14.00 6.59
CA LYS A 258 15.23 12.53 6.39
C LYS A 258 14.16 12.15 5.37
N GLY A 259 12.97 12.75 5.46
CA GLY A 259 11.88 12.51 4.52
C GLY A 259 12.25 12.91 3.08
N GLN A 260 12.92 14.03 2.87
CA GLN A 260 13.39 14.49 1.56
C GLN A 260 14.49 13.59 1.01
N VAL A 261 15.45 13.20 1.85
CA VAL A 261 16.51 12.24 1.49
C VAL A 261 15.90 10.89 1.08
N HIS A 262 14.95 10.41 1.86
CA HIS A 262 14.25 9.15 1.56
C HIS A 262 13.46 9.21 0.24
N LEU A 263 12.84 10.34 -0.07
CA LEU A 263 12.19 10.55 -1.37
C LEU A 263 13.19 10.59 -2.52
N SER A 264 14.38 11.18 -2.30
CA SER A 264 15.41 11.31 -3.33
C SER A 264 16.15 9.99 -3.59
N TRP A 265 16.63 9.31 -2.56
CA TRP A 265 17.46 8.11 -2.67
C TRP A 265 16.77 6.80 -2.28
N GLY A 266 15.53 6.86 -1.79
CA GLY A 266 14.81 5.69 -1.30
C GLY A 266 15.24 5.28 0.10
N LYS A 267 14.99 4.01 0.45
CA LYS A 267 15.34 3.44 1.76
C LYS A 267 16.85 3.27 1.89
N PRO A 268 17.47 3.67 3.02
CA PRO A 268 18.87 3.43 3.27
C PRO A 268 19.17 1.92 3.37
N PHE A 269 20.37 1.54 3.01
CA PHE A 269 20.86 0.15 3.15
C PHE A 269 20.94 -0.25 4.63
N SER A 270 21.41 0.64 5.48
CA SER A 270 21.42 0.45 6.93
C SER A 270 21.26 1.77 7.67
N THR A 271 20.76 1.69 8.90
CA THR A 271 20.67 2.81 9.84
C THR A 271 21.37 2.47 11.14
N GLU A 272 22.05 3.43 11.73
CA GLU A 272 22.81 3.32 12.96
C GLU A 272 22.51 4.49 13.90
N ALA A 273 23.02 4.43 15.12
CA ALA A 273 22.97 5.49 16.13
C ALA A 273 21.55 6.08 16.33
N ASN A 274 20.58 5.21 16.61
CA ASN A 274 19.17 5.60 16.77
C ASN A 274 18.64 6.39 15.56
N ASP A 275 18.91 5.89 14.35
CA ASP A 275 18.47 6.46 13.08
C ASP A 275 19.09 7.84 12.74
N SER A 276 20.16 8.24 13.41
CA SER A 276 20.87 9.49 13.07
C SER A 276 21.96 9.29 12.02
N VAL A 277 22.27 8.06 11.63
CA VAL A 277 23.27 7.76 10.61
C VAL A 277 22.68 6.77 9.60
N TRP A 278 22.66 7.16 8.32
CA TRP A 278 22.16 6.35 7.22
C TRP A 278 23.25 6.00 6.22
N THR A 279 23.24 4.76 5.72
CA THR A 279 24.21 4.31 4.72
C THR A 279 23.52 4.00 3.40
N TYR A 280 24.06 4.57 2.31
CA TYR A 280 23.64 4.35 0.91
C TYR A 280 24.86 3.95 0.08
N GLY A 281 25.09 2.65 -0.10
CA GLY A 281 26.26 2.15 -0.81
C GLY A 281 27.57 2.65 -0.18
N THR A 282 28.29 3.52 -0.90
CA THR A 282 29.53 4.14 -0.44
C THR A 282 29.31 5.50 0.25
N LYS A 283 28.09 5.91 0.48
CA LYS A 283 27.77 7.18 1.14
C LYS A 283 27.26 6.94 2.54
N LYS A 284 27.77 7.69 3.49
CA LYS A 284 27.32 7.76 4.88
C LYS A 284 26.77 9.15 5.16
N LEU A 285 25.53 9.22 5.58
CA LEU A 285 24.80 10.43 5.88
C LEU A 285 24.62 10.55 7.38
N SER A 286 24.96 11.69 7.95
CA SER A 286 24.76 11.97 9.38
C SER A 286 23.70 13.08 9.54
N PHE A 287 22.75 12.84 10.44
CA PHE A 287 21.63 13.74 10.71
C PHE A 287 21.73 14.33 12.11
N ASP A 288 21.43 15.63 12.21
CA ASP A 288 21.13 16.31 13.46
C ASP A 288 19.60 16.40 13.59
N GLY A 289 19.03 15.58 14.47
CA GLY A 289 17.60 15.38 14.52
C GLY A 289 17.05 14.82 13.19
N ASP A 290 16.25 15.62 12.48
CA ASP A 290 15.67 15.27 11.16
C ASP A 290 16.45 15.86 9.98
N VAL A 291 17.46 16.71 10.22
CA VAL A 291 18.16 17.47 9.17
C VAL A 291 19.50 16.83 8.85
N LEU A 292 19.79 16.65 7.56
CA LEU A 292 21.06 16.12 7.06
C LEU A 292 22.17 17.14 7.33
N HIS A 293 23.17 16.73 8.11
CA HIS A 293 24.31 17.57 8.52
C HIS A 293 25.55 17.32 7.67
N SER A 294 25.82 16.06 7.29
CA SER A 294 27.01 15.75 6.48
C SER A 294 26.82 14.50 5.61
N ILE A 295 27.54 14.50 4.48
CA ILE A 295 27.64 13.38 3.55
C ILE A 295 29.10 13.00 3.40
N GLU A 296 29.46 11.78 3.83
CA GLU A 296 30.80 11.24 3.73
C GLU A 296 30.86 10.11 2.70
N THR A 297 32.00 9.95 2.04
CA THR A 297 32.27 8.80 1.17
C THR A 297 33.08 7.78 1.96
N ILE A 298 32.51 6.58 2.12
CA ILE A 298 33.18 5.46 2.82
C ILE A 298 34.04 4.72 1.80
N SER A 299 35.34 4.58 2.09
CA SER A 299 36.19 3.70 1.31
C SER A 299 35.82 2.26 1.62
N THR A 300 35.31 1.51 0.64
CA THR A 300 35.20 0.06 0.75
C THR A 300 36.63 -0.50 0.67
N SER A 301 37.24 -0.76 1.81
CA SER A 301 38.45 -1.60 1.82
C SER A 301 38.09 -2.97 1.23
N LYS A 302 38.73 -3.32 0.12
CA LYS A 302 38.64 -4.64 -0.50
C LYS A 302 39.22 -5.70 0.40
#